data_c5f2aa884f0e3df67cf1bdf0de63d367
#
_entry.id   c5f2aa884f0e3df67cf1bdf0de63d367
#
_cell.length_a   1.000
_cell.length_b   1.000
_cell.length_c   1.000
_cell.angle_alpha   90.00
_cell.angle_beta   90.00
_cell.angle_gamma   90.00
#
_symmetry.space_group_name_H-M   'P 1'
#
loop_
_entity.id
_entity.type
_entity.pdbx_description
1 polymer ?
#
loop_
_entity_poly.entity_id
_entity_poly.type
_entity_poly.pdbx_seq_one_letter_code
_entity_poly.pdbx_strand_id
1 'polypeptide(L)'
;TLFRSLAEISVDLSIFRPQSPPNRMIDPFTQDDIAAVMDVIGSHSKTPKRDAAIILLAFNSGLRCVDIRNLKLHNIDWKKQELRIVQKKTGTPISAPLNGRTLNAIAEYILEERPKCEDVHVFLRAYPPYTAIKSTSPLDYMIDKYCRLASVEKIGYRSFHSLRRAFGTELAMAEVPVTSISQMLGHSDMSADKAYLSFNKTQTSLCSSDFSGVPITKGVYASHFPGVRCE
;
A
#
# COMPACT_ATOMS: atom_id res chain seq x y z
N THR A 1 -51.11 -36.30 18.40
CA THR A 1 -49.81 -36.94 18.63
C THR A 1 -49.00 -37.06 17.33
N LEU A 2 -48.71 -35.91 16.68
CA LEU A 2 -47.96 -35.91 15.40
C LEU A 2 -46.99 -34.72 15.33
N PHE A 3 -46.45 -34.29 16.49
CA PHE A 3 -45.45 -33.24 16.56
C PHE A 3 -44.25 -33.66 17.42
N ARG A 4 -43.63 -34.78 17.07
CA ARG A 4 -42.30 -35.15 17.57
C ARG A 4 -41.52 -35.75 16.42
N SER A 5 -40.77 -34.93 15.74
CA SER A 5 -39.51 -35.21 15.07
C SER A 5 -39.28 -34.16 13.95
N LEU A 6 -39.19 -32.89 14.30
CA LEU A 6 -38.31 -32.01 13.56
C LEU A 6 -36.95 -32.20 14.26
N ALA A 7 -36.20 -33.17 13.78
CA ALA A 7 -34.78 -33.20 14.05
C ALA A 7 -34.23 -31.84 13.66
N GLU A 8 -33.58 -31.17 14.63
CA GLU A 8 -32.82 -29.96 14.38
C GLU A 8 -31.81 -30.28 13.30
N ILE A 9 -32.14 -29.93 12.05
CA ILE A 9 -31.18 -29.91 10.96
C ILE A 9 -30.26 -28.73 11.28
N SER A 10 -29.18 -29.01 12.02
CA SER A 10 -28.09 -28.03 12.17
C SER A 10 -27.45 -27.84 10.79
N VAL A 11 -27.95 -26.88 10.04
CA VAL A 11 -27.32 -26.47 8.80
C VAL A 11 -25.99 -25.84 9.16
N ASP A 12 -24.91 -26.54 8.84
CA ASP A 12 -23.57 -25.98 8.98
C ASP A 12 -23.39 -24.81 8.01
N LEU A 13 -23.66 -23.59 8.50
CA LEU A 13 -23.50 -22.37 7.74
C LEU A 13 -22.03 -22.04 7.38
N SER A 14 -21.07 -22.82 7.87
CA SER A 14 -19.67 -22.67 7.49
C SER A 14 -19.42 -22.98 6.00
N ILE A 15 -20.31 -23.75 5.40
CA ILE A 15 -20.31 -24.08 3.95
C ILE A 15 -20.60 -22.81 3.10
N PHE A 16 -21.34 -21.87 3.67
CA PHE A 16 -21.70 -20.59 3.01
C PHE A 16 -20.74 -19.45 3.34
N ARG A 17 -19.50 -19.74 3.72
CA ARG A 17 -18.49 -18.67 3.77
C ARG A 17 -18.40 -18.07 2.36
N PRO A 18 -18.73 -16.78 2.17
CA PRO A 18 -18.52 -16.16 0.89
C PRO A 18 -17.05 -16.33 0.55
N GLN A 19 -16.77 -16.96 -0.57
CA GLN A 19 -15.41 -17.06 -1.06
C GLN A 19 -14.90 -15.63 -1.17
N SER A 20 -13.77 -15.37 -0.53
CA SER A 20 -13.11 -14.08 -0.70
C SER A 20 -12.98 -13.84 -2.20
N PRO A 21 -13.42 -12.67 -2.71
CA PRO A 21 -13.30 -12.39 -4.12
C PRO A 21 -11.85 -12.63 -4.56
N PRO A 22 -11.63 -13.17 -5.77
CA PRO A 22 -10.28 -13.46 -6.24
C PRO A 22 -9.43 -12.20 -6.09
N ASN A 23 -8.20 -12.37 -5.58
CA ASN A 23 -7.25 -11.27 -5.42
C ASN A 23 -7.09 -10.60 -6.79
N ARG A 24 -7.71 -9.44 -6.97
CA ARG A 24 -7.51 -8.65 -8.18
C ARG A 24 -6.07 -8.14 -8.14
N MET A 25 -5.32 -8.42 -9.20
CA MET A 25 -4.04 -7.75 -9.40
C MET A 25 -4.33 -6.25 -9.52
N ILE A 26 -3.78 -5.48 -8.60
CA ILE A 26 -3.90 -4.02 -8.59
C ILE A 26 -2.57 -3.50 -9.10
N ASP A 27 -2.61 -2.71 -10.18
CA ASP A 27 -1.40 -2.09 -10.70
C ASP A 27 -0.81 -1.15 -9.65
N PRO A 28 0.46 -1.32 -9.26
CA PRO A 28 1.13 -0.38 -8.36
C PRO A 28 1.40 0.95 -9.08
N PHE A 29 1.50 2.02 -8.32
CA PHE A 29 2.03 3.28 -8.84
C PHE A 29 3.50 3.11 -9.21
N THR A 30 3.88 3.67 -10.35
CA THR A 30 5.28 3.75 -10.79
C THR A 30 5.88 5.11 -10.46
N GLN A 31 7.20 5.25 -10.63
CA GLN A 31 7.88 6.55 -10.50
C GLN A 31 7.34 7.57 -11.52
N ASP A 32 7.05 7.12 -12.75
CA ASP A 32 6.50 7.98 -13.81
C ASP A 32 5.08 8.46 -13.48
N ASP A 33 4.24 7.59 -12.90
CA ASP A 33 2.92 7.98 -12.42
C ASP A 33 3.01 9.08 -11.36
N ILE A 34 3.94 8.92 -10.42
CA ILE A 34 4.14 9.92 -9.36
C ILE A 34 4.72 11.22 -9.94
N ALA A 35 5.61 11.15 -10.92
CA ALA A 35 6.12 12.33 -11.60
C ALA A 35 4.97 13.10 -12.30
N ALA A 36 4.12 12.40 -13.06
CA ALA A 36 2.95 13.00 -13.71
C ALA A 36 1.96 13.62 -12.69
N VAL A 37 1.75 12.95 -11.54
CA VAL A 37 0.94 13.50 -10.45
C VAL A 37 1.56 14.77 -9.87
N MET A 38 2.89 14.81 -9.67
CA MET A 38 3.58 16.00 -9.15
C MET A 38 3.42 17.20 -10.08
N ASP A 39 3.48 17.01 -11.40
CA ASP A 39 3.38 18.07 -12.41
C ASP A 39 2.02 18.80 -12.37
N VAL A 40 0.95 18.09 -12.04
CA VAL A 40 -0.40 18.68 -11.99
C VAL A 40 -0.76 19.31 -10.64
N ILE A 41 -0.05 19.00 -9.57
CA ILE A 41 -0.37 19.51 -8.22
C ILE A 41 -0.27 21.04 -8.17
N GLY A 42 0.78 21.61 -8.72
CA GLY A 42 1.08 23.05 -8.62
C GLY A 42 -0.06 23.94 -9.10
N SER A 43 -0.71 23.56 -10.19
CA SER A 43 -1.80 24.34 -10.81
C SER A 43 -3.20 24.03 -10.27
N HIS A 44 -3.37 22.90 -9.56
CA HIS A 44 -4.69 22.40 -9.18
C HIS A 44 -4.90 22.24 -7.67
N SER A 45 -3.93 22.66 -6.86
CA SER A 45 -4.02 22.63 -5.40
C SER A 45 -4.04 24.03 -4.78
N LYS A 46 -4.75 24.16 -3.67
CA LYS A 46 -4.64 25.33 -2.78
C LYS A 46 -3.47 25.23 -1.80
N THR A 47 -2.95 24.03 -1.61
CA THR A 47 -1.83 23.70 -0.73
C THR A 47 -0.88 22.75 -1.45
N PRO A 48 -0.25 23.19 -2.57
CA PRO A 48 0.53 22.31 -3.44
C PRO A 48 1.72 21.69 -2.75
N LYS A 49 2.44 22.42 -1.90
CA LYS A 49 3.60 21.90 -1.18
C LYS A 49 3.21 20.85 -0.14
N ARG A 50 2.09 21.05 0.55
CA ARG A 50 1.53 20.06 1.47
C ARG A 50 1.20 18.76 0.74
N ASP A 51 0.45 18.88 -0.35
CA ASP A 51 -0.07 17.72 -1.08
C ASP A 51 1.09 16.93 -1.73
N ALA A 52 2.07 17.61 -2.30
CA ALA A 52 3.29 17.00 -2.82
C ALA A 52 4.09 16.28 -1.71
N ALA A 53 4.30 16.93 -0.57
CA ALA A 53 5.01 16.33 0.56
C ALA A 53 4.31 15.07 1.10
N ILE A 54 2.99 15.09 1.20
CA ILE A 54 2.20 13.94 1.66
C ILE A 54 2.34 12.77 0.69
N ILE A 55 2.21 12.99 -0.62
CA ILE A 55 2.29 11.94 -1.64
C ILE A 55 3.69 11.35 -1.71
N LEU A 56 4.74 12.20 -1.75
CA LEU A 56 6.12 11.74 -1.76
C LEU A 56 6.47 10.95 -0.49
N LEU A 57 6.02 11.42 0.66
CA LEU A 57 6.24 10.69 1.92
C LEU A 57 5.57 9.32 1.88
N ALA A 58 4.30 9.25 1.45
CA ALA A 58 3.58 7.97 1.37
C ALA A 58 4.23 6.98 0.41
N PHE A 59 4.64 7.47 -0.76
CA PHE A 59 5.25 6.65 -1.81
C PHE A 59 6.64 6.14 -1.44
N ASN A 60 7.48 7.00 -0.85
CA ASN A 60 8.88 6.67 -0.56
C ASN A 60 9.11 6.02 0.82
N SER A 61 8.13 6.00 1.71
CA SER A 61 8.25 5.37 3.03
C SER A 61 7.27 4.23 3.27
N GLY A 62 6.26 4.12 2.44
CA GLY A 62 5.20 3.13 2.63
C GLY A 62 4.38 3.30 3.92
N LEU A 63 4.42 4.45 4.56
CA LEU A 63 3.68 4.71 5.79
C LEU A 63 2.16 4.60 5.59
N ARG A 64 1.47 4.16 6.63
CA ARG A 64 0.00 4.16 6.61
C ARG A 64 -0.53 5.59 6.65
N CYS A 65 -1.65 5.83 5.98
CA CYS A 65 -2.32 7.12 5.98
C CYS A 65 -2.54 7.68 7.39
N VAL A 66 -2.89 6.82 8.35
CA VAL A 66 -3.10 7.22 9.75
C VAL A 66 -1.80 7.70 10.41
N ASP A 67 -0.67 7.12 10.07
CA ASP A 67 0.63 7.49 10.63
C ASP A 67 1.11 8.83 10.04
N ILE A 68 0.93 9.02 8.73
CA ILE A 68 1.22 10.31 8.06
C ILE A 68 0.39 11.45 8.63
N ARG A 69 -0.92 11.23 8.83
CA ARG A 69 -1.80 12.25 9.42
C ARG A 69 -1.44 12.63 10.87
N ASN A 70 -0.92 11.67 11.62
CA ASN A 70 -0.52 11.88 13.01
C ASN A 70 0.98 12.22 13.16
N LEU A 71 1.69 12.42 12.06
CA LEU A 71 3.10 12.77 12.07
C LEU A 71 3.31 14.12 12.74
N LYS A 72 4.21 14.17 13.71
CA LYS A 72 4.57 15.38 14.45
C LYS A 72 5.94 15.90 14.02
N LEU A 73 6.16 17.21 14.18
CA LEU A 73 7.41 17.86 13.78
C LEU A 73 8.64 17.20 14.41
N HIS A 74 8.57 16.78 15.67
CA HIS A 74 9.69 16.14 16.37
C HIS A 74 9.94 14.67 15.94
N ASN A 75 9.07 14.09 15.13
CA ASN A 75 9.28 12.75 14.60
C ASN A 75 10.30 12.70 13.46
N ILE A 76 10.68 13.85 12.91
CA ILE A 76 11.63 13.94 11.79
C ILE A 76 13.01 14.28 12.34
N ASP A 77 13.94 13.36 12.16
CA ASP A 77 15.37 13.61 12.41
C ASP A 77 16.04 14.09 11.11
N TRP A 78 16.12 15.40 10.96
CA TRP A 78 16.68 16.05 9.77
C TRP A 78 18.17 15.72 9.54
N LYS A 79 18.94 15.53 10.64
CA LYS A 79 20.37 15.23 10.55
C LYS A 79 20.61 13.81 10.08
N LYS A 80 19.82 12.87 10.58
CA LYS A 80 19.92 11.45 10.21
C LYS A 80 19.11 11.10 8.97
N GLN A 81 18.31 12.04 8.47
CA GLN A 81 17.39 11.82 7.34
C GLN A 81 16.45 10.64 7.59
N GLU A 82 15.91 10.56 8.80
CA GLU A 82 15.00 9.49 9.17
C GLU A 82 13.76 10.00 9.91
N LEU A 83 12.73 9.20 9.83
CA LEU A 83 11.48 9.41 10.52
C LEU A 83 11.30 8.33 11.58
N ARG A 84 10.99 8.75 12.82
CA ARG A 84 10.76 7.86 13.95
C ARG A 84 9.35 8.01 14.46
N ILE A 85 8.56 6.97 14.35
CA ILE A 85 7.18 6.96 14.83
C ILE A 85 6.82 5.64 15.51
N VAL A 86 5.78 5.69 16.33
CA VAL A 86 5.07 4.50 16.78
C VAL A 86 3.79 4.39 15.95
N GLN A 87 3.67 3.32 15.19
CA GLN A 87 2.52 3.10 14.31
C GLN A 87 1.22 3.03 15.12
N LYS A 88 0.24 3.84 14.74
CA LYS A 88 -1.02 3.95 15.50
C LYS A 88 -1.85 2.67 15.50
N LYS A 89 -1.78 1.89 14.43
CA LYS A 89 -2.57 0.66 14.30
C LYS A 89 -1.98 -0.54 15.03
N THR A 90 -0.66 -0.65 15.08
CA THR A 90 0.05 -1.85 15.58
C THR A 90 0.81 -1.59 16.87
N GLY A 91 1.01 -0.33 17.26
CA GLY A 91 1.87 0.03 18.40
C GLY A 91 3.37 -0.20 18.15
N THR A 92 3.76 -0.61 16.95
CA THR A 92 5.14 -0.95 16.61
C THR A 92 5.95 0.32 16.37
N PRO A 93 7.09 0.51 17.04
CA PRO A 93 8.03 1.57 16.71
C PRO A 93 8.71 1.24 15.38
N ILE A 94 8.75 2.22 14.48
CA ILE A 94 9.45 2.11 13.21
C ILE A 94 10.36 3.31 13.00
N SER A 95 11.50 3.05 12.38
CA SER A 95 12.38 4.06 11.81
C SER A 95 12.38 3.87 10.29
N ALA A 96 12.04 4.92 9.56
CA ALA A 96 12.01 4.92 8.11
C ALA A 96 13.01 5.95 7.57
N PRO A 97 14.01 5.53 6.77
CA PRO A 97 14.88 6.48 6.10
C PRO A 97 14.08 7.30 5.09
N LEU A 98 14.40 8.56 4.97
CA LEU A 98 13.79 9.48 4.02
C LEU A 98 14.82 9.92 2.99
N ASN A 99 14.47 9.85 1.72
CA ASN A 99 15.33 10.40 0.67
C ASN A 99 15.27 11.95 0.66
N GLY A 100 16.30 12.56 0.09
CA GLY A 100 16.43 14.02 0.05
C GLY A 100 15.25 14.72 -0.63
N ARG A 101 14.66 14.12 -1.68
CA ARG A 101 13.49 14.68 -2.38
C ARG A 101 12.28 14.79 -1.43
N THR A 102 12.01 13.75 -0.65
CA THR A 102 10.92 13.75 0.33
C THR A 102 11.17 14.75 1.45
N LEU A 103 12.40 14.77 1.99
CA LEU A 103 12.78 15.73 3.04
C LEU A 103 12.64 17.17 2.58
N ASN A 104 13.12 17.50 1.37
CA ASN A 104 13.01 18.84 0.81
C ASN A 104 11.54 19.23 0.63
N ALA A 105 10.69 18.35 0.10
CA ALA A 105 9.27 18.63 -0.04
C ALA A 105 8.59 18.90 1.32
N ILE A 106 8.94 18.14 2.35
CA ILE A 106 8.41 18.37 3.72
C ILE A 106 8.94 19.72 4.26
N ALA A 107 10.22 20.02 4.07
CA ALA A 107 10.81 21.27 4.51
C ALA A 107 10.17 22.48 3.82
N GLU A 108 10.01 22.44 2.51
CA GLU A 108 9.33 23.49 1.74
C GLU A 108 7.90 23.72 2.23
N TYR A 109 7.15 22.65 2.48
CA TYR A 109 5.81 22.80 3.04
C TYR A 109 5.86 23.46 4.42
N ILE A 110 6.74 23.02 5.33
CA ILE A 110 6.82 23.56 6.69
C ILE A 110 7.22 25.03 6.69
N LEU A 111 8.17 25.40 5.85
CA LEU A 111 8.76 26.75 5.85
C LEU A 111 7.89 27.78 5.10
N GLU A 112 7.20 27.35 4.04
CA GLU A 112 6.61 28.30 3.10
C GLU A 112 5.06 28.23 3.05
N GLU A 113 4.45 27.09 3.37
CA GLU A 113 3.00 26.93 3.19
C GLU A 113 2.26 26.56 4.46
N ARG A 114 2.94 25.89 5.42
CA ARG A 114 2.28 25.45 6.66
C ARG A 114 1.80 26.64 7.47
N PRO A 115 0.49 26.70 7.85
CA PRO A 115 -0.02 27.76 8.70
C PRO A 115 0.73 27.84 10.03
N LYS A 116 1.08 29.07 10.45
CA LYS A 116 1.67 29.32 11.77
C LYS A 116 0.59 29.11 12.84
N CYS A 117 0.69 28.04 13.60
CA CYS A 117 -0.22 27.67 14.67
C CYS A 117 0.49 26.80 15.71
N GLU A 118 -0.14 26.61 16.87
CA GLU A 118 0.42 25.82 17.98
C GLU A 118 0.31 24.29 17.75
N ASP A 119 -0.38 23.85 16.70
CA ASP A 119 -0.52 22.42 16.41
C ASP A 119 0.85 21.82 16.04
N VAL A 120 1.21 20.75 16.71
CA VAL A 120 2.52 20.07 16.56
C VAL A 120 2.57 19.11 15.37
N HIS A 121 1.44 18.85 14.71
CA HIS A 121 1.41 17.95 13.56
C HIS A 121 2.06 18.59 12.34
N VAL A 122 2.75 17.78 11.54
CA VAL A 122 3.36 18.23 10.29
C VAL A 122 2.29 18.69 9.32
N PHE A 123 1.32 17.82 9.00
CA PHE A 123 0.30 18.07 7.98
C PHE A 123 -1.01 18.55 8.58
N LEU A 124 -1.43 19.73 8.18
CA LEU A 124 -2.62 20.39 8.67
C LEU A 124 -3.72 20.46 7.58
N ARG A 125 -4.94 20.75 8.03
CA ARG A 125 -6.06 21.04 7.14
C ARG A 125 -5.77 22.30 6.33
N ALA A 126 -6.29 22.35 5.09
CA ALA A 126 -6.15 23.50 4.20
C ALA A 126 -6.95 24.73 4.64
N TYR A 127 -7.87 24.57 5.57
CA TYR A 127 -8.80 25.62 6.02
C TYR A 127 -8.89 25.65 7.55
N PRO A 128 -9.16 26.82 8.13
CA PRO A 128 -9.40 26.95 9.57
C PRO A 128 -10.51 26.02 10.09
N PRO A 129 -10.44 25.59 11.34
CA PRO A 129 -9.26 25.69 12.21
C PRO A 129 -8.11 24.80 11.67
N TYR A 130 -6.89 25.36 11.67
CA TYR A 130 -5.68 24.68 11.20
C TYR A 130 -5.23 23.62 12.21
N THR A 131 -5.83 22.46 12.14
CA THR A 131 -5.54 21.29 12.97
C THR A 131 -5.14 20.11 12.12
N ALA A 132 -4.65 19.05 12.75
CA ALA A 132 -4.33 17.79 12.07
C ALA A 132 -5.50 17.27 11.21
N ILE A 133 -5.16 16.56 10.14
CA ILE A 133 -6.14 15.93 9.24
C ILE A 133 -6.79 14.75 9.98
N LYS A 134 -8.08 14.83 10.32
CA LYS A 134 -8.77 13.84 11.16
C LYS A 134 -9.20 12.57 10.45
N SER A 135 -9.41 12.61 9.14
CA SER A 135 -9.96 11.52 8.33
C SER A 135 -9.02 11.13 7.19
N THR A 136 -9.15 9.91 6.67
CA THR A 136 -8.42 9.45 5.46
C THR A 136 -9.08 9.93 4.18
N SER A 137 -10.40 10.13 4.18
CA SER A 137 -11.16 10.48 2.98
C SER A 137 -10.62 11.69 2.20
N PRO A 138 -10.14 12.78 2.84
CA PRO A 138 -9.52 13.88 2.10
C PRO A 138 -8.26 13.48 1.35
N LEU A 139 -7.46 12.54 1.87
CA LEU A 139 -6.23 12.07 1.24
C LEU A 139 -6.53 11.09 0.10
N ASP A 140 -7.54 10.23 0.27
CA ASP A 140 -8.02 9.37 -0.81
C ASP A 140 -8.58 10.20 -1.97
N TYR A 141 -9.40 11.21 -1.66
CA TYR A 141 -9.91 12.15 -2.67
C TYR A 141 -8.78 12.92 -3.36
N MET A 142 -7.78 13.35 -2.61
CA MET A 142 -6.63 14.09 -3.13
C MET A 142 -5.88 13.27 -4.18
N ILE A 143 -5.50 12.05 -3.86
CA ILE A 143 -4.77 11.20 -4.81
C ILE A 143 -5.61 10.83 -6.04
N ASP A 144 -6.89 10.49 -5.85
CA ASP A 144 -7.79 10.19 -6.97
C ASP A 144 -7.97 11.41 -7.91
N LYS A 145 -8.14 12.60 -7.34
CA LYS A 145 -8.21 13.86 -8.11
C LYS A 145 -6.96 14.05 -8.97
N TYR A 146 -5.77 13.93 -8.40
CA TYR A 146 -4.52 14.16 -9.14
C TYR A 146 -4.24 13.06 -10.16
N CYS A 147 -4.59 11.82 -9.89
CA CYS A 147 -4.50 10.75 -10.88
C CYS A 147 -5.38 11.03 -12.11
N ARG A 148 -6.60 11.53 -11.90
CA ARG A 148 -7.48 11.91 -13.02
C ARG A 148 -6.91 13.06 -13.82
N LEU A 149 -6.40 14.11 -13.17
CA LEU A 149 -5.81 15.27 -13.82
C LEU A 149 -4.53 14.92 -14.60
N ALA A 150 -3.75 13.99 -14.08
CA ALA A 150 -2.52 13.52 -14.70
C ALA A 150 -2.77 12.40 -15.74
N SER A 151 -4.03 12.03 -16.00
CA SER A 151 -4.39 10.91 -16.88
C SER A 151 -3.70 9.60 -16.50
N VAL A 152 -3.42 9.41 -15.21
CA VAL A 152 -2.87 8.17 -14.68
C VAL A 152 -3.99 7.15 -14.55
N GLU A 153 -4.05 6.20 -15.47
CA GLU A 153 -5.00 5.11 -15.47
C GLU A 153 -4.42 3.91 -14.72
N LYS A 154 -5.12 3.43 -13.71
CA LYS A 154 -4.73 2.24 -12.92
C LYS A 154 -5.89 1.27 -12.84
N ILE A 155 -5.58 0.00 -13.05
CA ILE A 155 -6.53 -1.09 -12.83
C ILE A 155 -6.66 -1.29 -11.32
N GLY A 156 -7.83 -0.99 -10.78
CA GLY A 156 -8.14 -1.16 -9.38
C GLY A 156 -8.45 0.16 -8.67
N TYR A 157 -8.41 0.13 -7.34
CA TYR A 157 -8.82 1.26 -6.52
C TYR A 157 -7.67 2.25 -6.29
N ARG A 158 -7.87 3.51 -6.67
CA ARG A 158 -6.91 4.62 -6.50
C ARG A 158 -7.03 5.23 -5.10
N SER A 159 -6.71 4.46 -4.09
CA SER A 159 -6.70 4.96 -2.71
C SER A 159 -5.31 5.40 -2.30
N PHE A 160 -5.24 6.18 -1.25
CA PHE A 160 -3.98 6.55 -0.62
C PHE A 160 -3.15 5.31 -0.19
N HIS A 161 -3.82 4.22 0.17
CA HIS A 161 -3.16 2.95 0.49
C HIS A 161 -2.42 2.32 -0.70
N SER A 162 -2.78 2.67 -1.93
CA SER A 162 -2.09 2.18 -3.13
C SER A 162 -0.65 2.69 -3.24
N LEU A 163 -0.34 3.87 -2.67
CA LEU A 163 1.03 4.39 -2.58
C LEU A 163 1.93 3.49 -1.70
N ARG A 164 1.39 3.01 -0.59
CA ARG A 164 2.10 2.05 0.27
C ARG A 164 2.30 0.70 -0.41
N ARG A 165 1.33 0.25 -1.21
CA ARG A 165 1.49 -0.96 -2.02
C ARG A 165 2.58 -0.78 -3.06
N ALA A 166 2.64 0.38 -3.71
CA ALA A 166 3.70 0.70 -4.66
C ALA A 166 5.08 0.59 -4.01
N PHE A 167 5.27 1.17 -2.83
CA PHE A 167 6.51 1.05 -2.06
C PHE A 167 6.90 -0.41 -1.79
N GLY A 168 5.94 -1.22 -1.30
CA GLY A 168 6.21 -2.65 -1.08
C GLY A 168 6.51 -3.42 -2.36
N THR A 169 5.88 -3.06 -3.48
CA THR A 169 6.15 -3.66 -4.79
C THR A 169 7.53 -3.27 -5.31
N GLU A 170 7.94 -2.00 -5.19
CA GLU A 170 9.30 -1.56 -5.57
C GLU A 170 10.37 -2.32 -4.80
N LEU A 171 10.18 -2.49 -3.48
CA LEU A 171 11.10 -3.29 -2.68
C LEU A 171 11.15 -4.76 -3.12
N ALA A 172 10.00 -5.36 -3.46
CA ALA A 172 9.93 -6.73 -3.96
C ALA A 172 10.61 -6.87 -5.32
N MET A 173 10.46 -5.87 -6.21
CA MET A 173 11.15 -5.82 -7.50
C MET A 173 12.68 -5.62 -7.36
N ALA A 174 13.09 -4.93 -6.30
CA ALA A 174 14.49 -4.77 -5.92
C ALA A 174 15.05 -6.00 -5.15
N GLU A 175 14.31 -7.12 -5.17
CA GLU A 175 14.70 -8.39 -4.54
C GLU A 175 14.92 -8.33 -3.02
N VAL A 176 14.34 -7.31 -2.35
CA VAL A 176 14.39 -7.25 -0.89
C VAL A 176 13.59 -8.42 -0.30
N PRO A 177 14.14 -9.16 0.68
CA PRO A 177 13.43 -10.26 1.30
C PRO A 177 12.07 -9.85 1.86
N VAL A 178 11.03 -10.67 1.63
CA VAL A 178 9.65 -10.36 2.05
C VAL A 178 9.54 -10.11 3.55
N THR A 179 10.34 -10.81 4.36
CA THR A 179 10.44 -10.58 5.81
C THR A 179 10.91 -9.17 6.15
N SER A 180 11.88 -8.64 5.40
CA SER A 180 12.37 -7.27 5.55
C SER A 180 11.32 -6.25 5.11
N ILE A 181 10.63 -6.50 3.99
CA ILE A 181 9.51 -5.67 3.53
C ILE A 181 8.41 -5.62 4.60
N SER A 182 8.06 -6.78 5.17
CA SER A 182 7.07 -6.89 6.24
C SER A 182 7.45 -6.07 7.47
N GLN A 183 8.72 -6.14 7.89
CA GLN A 183 9.25 -5.35 9.00
C GLN A 183 9.21 -3.85 8.70
N MET A 184 9.69 -3.41 7.53
CA MET A 184 9.68 -2.00 7.12
C MET A 184 8.27 -1.43 7.07
N LEU A 185 7.32 -2.21 6.57
CA LEU A 185 5.92 -1.83 6.54
C LEU A 185 5.23 -1.97 7.91
N GLY A 186 5.81 -2.70 8.86
CA GLY A 186 5.19 -2.97 10.17
C GLY A 186 3.91 -3.79 10.02
N HIS A 187 3.98 -4.87 9.22
CA HIS A 187 2.90 -5.84 9.14
C HIS A 187 2.96 -6.76 10.36
N SER A 188 1.83 -6.97 11.01
CA SER A 188 1.68 -7.91 12.11
C SER A 188 1.29 -9.32 11.62
N ASP A 189 0.87 -9.44 10.37
CA ASP A 189 0.39 -10.67 9.75
C ASP A 189 1.04 -10.84 8.37
N MET A 190 1.69 -12.00 8.18
CA MET A 190 2.32 -12.37 6.90
C MET A 190 1.31 -12.54 5.75
N SER A 191 0.01 -12.67 6.04
CA SER A 191 -1.01 -12.73 5.00
C SER A 191 -1.09 -11.45 4.17
N ALA A 192 -0.71 -10.31 4.74
CA ALA A 192 -0.66 -9.03 4.05
C ALA A 192 0.45 -8.97 2.97
N ASP A 193 1.46 -9.85 3.09
CA ASP A 193 2.63 -9.86 2.21
C ASP A 193 2.39 -10.69 0.94
N LYS A 194 1.34 -11.50 0.89
CA LYS A 194 0.98 -12.32 -0.29
C LYS A 194 0.84 -11.49 -1.56
N ALA A 195 0.42 -10.23 -1.44
CA ALA A 195 0.29 -9.33 -2.58
C ALA A 195 1.67 -9.02 -3.22
N TYR A 196 2.76 -9.02 -2.46
CA TYR A 196 4.10 -8.72 -2.97
C TYR A 196 4.79 -9.94 -3.56
N LEU A 197 4.44 -11.14 -3.11
CA LEU A 197 4.99 -12.40 -3.63
C LEU A 197 4.66 -12.60 -5.11
N SER A 198 3.48 -12.15 -5.55
CA SER A 198 3.06 -12.30 -6.95
C SER A 198 3.84 -11.41 -7.93
N PHE A 199 4.52 -10.37 -7.45
CA PHE A 199 5.32 -9.46 -8.30
C PHE A 199 6.76 -9.93 -8.49
N ASN A 200 7.26 -10.82 -7.65
CA ASN A 200 8.60 -11.36 -7.81
C ASN A 200 8.57 -12.61 -8.69
N LYS A 201 8.42 -12.39 -10.02
CA LYS A 201 8.41 -13.47 -11.02
C LYS A 201 9.67 -14.33 -10.99
N THR A 202 10.83 -13.72 -10.74
CA THR A 202 12.13 -14.42 -10.72
C THR A 202 12.18 -15.38 -9.53
N GLN A 203 11.81 -14.93 -8.32
CA GLN A 203 11.77 -15.82 -7.16
C GLN A 203 10.63 -16.86 -7.27
N THR A 204 9.49 -16.48 -7.84
CA THR A 204 8.39 -17.42 -8.06
C THR A 204 8.77 -18.49 -9.07
N SER A 205 9.54 -18.15 -10.13
CA SER A 205 10.04 -19.14 -11.09
C SER A 205 11.10 -20.06 -10.50
N LEU A 206 11.92 -19.56 -9.58
CA LEU A 206 12.89 -20.39 -8.83
C LEU A 206 12.21 -21.34 -7.84
N CYS A 207 11.05 -20.95 -7.31
CA CYS A 207 10.22 -21.82 -6.45
C CYS A 207 9.31 -22.76 -7.26
N SER A 208 9.13 -22.52 -8.55
CA SER A 208 8.41 -23.46 -9.41
C SER A 208 9.36 -24.63 -9.69
N SER A 209 9.02 -25.79 -9.15
CA SER A 209 9.72 -27.03 -9.49
C SER A 209 9.65 -27.22 -10.99
N ASP A 210 10.78 -27.43 -11.63
CA ASP A 210 10.82 -27.85 -13.02
C ASP A 210 10.28 -29.28 -13.10
N PHE A 211 9.09 -29.42 -13.62
CA PHE A 211 8.42 -30.71 -13.83
C PHE A 211 8.74 -31.32 -15.19
N SER A 212 9.70 -30.76 -15.97
CA SER A 212 10.05 -31.24 -17.30
C SER A 212 10.55 -32.69 -17.33
N GLY A 213 11.01 -33.22 -16.20
CA GLY A 213 11.44 -34.61 -16.06
C GLY A 213 10.48 -35.53 -15.31
N VAL A 214 9.28 -35.04 -14.91
CA VAL A 214 8.32 -35.84 -14.15
C VAL A 214 7.26 -36.39 -15.10
N PRO A 215 7.19 -37.74 -15.31
CA PRO A 215 6.17 -38.31 -16.17
C PRO A 215 4.79 -38.17 -15.51
N ILE A 216 3.90 -37.40 -16.13
CA ILE A 216 2.50 -37.28 -15.70
C ILE A 216 1.72 -38.50 -16.18
N THR A 217 1.67 -39.54 -15.38
CA THR A 217 1.05 -40.83 -15.73
C THR A 217 -0.43 -40.91 -15.38
N LYS A 218 -0.94 -40.10 -14.45
CA LYS A 218 -2.39 -40.10 -14.07
C LYS A 218 -2.76 -38.76 -13.44
N GLY A 219 -4.00 -38.30 -13.68
CA GLY A 219 -4.61 -37.15 -12.99
C GLY A 219 -5.27 -36.12 -13.93
N VAL A 220 -5.96 -35.15 -13.34
CA VAL A 220 -6.73 -34.11 -14.06
C VAL A 220 -5.85 -33.26 -14.99
N TYR A 221 -4.57 -33.24 -14.79
CA TYR A 221 -3.61 -32.45 -15.60
C TYR A 221 -3.10 -33.18 -16.83
N ALA A 222 -3.28 -34.49 -16.96
CA ALA A 222 -2.84 -35.26 -18.14
C ALA A 222 -3.54 -34.82 -19.46
N SER A 223 -4.72 -34.22 -19.36
CA SER A 223 -5.48 -33.70 -20.48
C SER A 223 -5.16 -32.25 -20.90
N HIS A 224 -4.36 -31.51 -20.10
CA HIS A 224 -4.10 -30.08 -20.30
C HIS A 224 -2.76 -29.76 -20.98
N PHE A 225 -1.92 -30.75 -21.23
CA PHE A 225 -0.65 -30.56 -21.94
C PHE A 225 -0.66 -31.36 -23.26
N PRO A 226 -1.21 -30.79 -24.38
CA PRO A 226 -1.11 -31.41 -25.68
C PRO A 226 0.31 -31.30 -26.19
N GLY A 227 1.13 -32.33 -25.99
CA GLY A 227 2.53 -32.35 -26.43
C GLY A 227 3.43 -33.34 -25.69
N VAL A 228 3.01 -33.85 -24.55
CA VAL A 228 3.72 -34.92 -23.87
C VAL A 228 3.20 -36.28 -24.38
N ARG A 229 3.97 -36.90 -25.26
CA ARG A 229 3.67 -38.30 -25.66
C ARG A 229 3.92 -39.17 -24.44
N CYS A 230 2.86 -39.83 -23.97
CA CYS A 230 3.01 -40.95 -23.06
C CYS A 230 3.56 -42.12 -23.88
N GLU A 231 4.81 -42.50 -23.67
CA GLU A 231 5.30 -43.83 -24.02
C GLU A 231 5.03 -44.80 -22.88
#